data_2a95b8b550c51ebed15bfdb294ece725
#
_entry.id   2a95b8b550c51ebed15bfdb294ece725
#
_cell.length_a   1.000
_cell.length_b   1.000
_cell.length_c   1.000
_cell.angle_alpha   90.00
_cell.angle_beta   90.00
_cell.angle_gamma   90.00
#
_symmetry.space_group_name_H-M   'P 1'
#
loop_
_entity.id
_entity.type
_entity.pdbx_description
1 polymer ?
#
loop_
_entity_poly.entity_id
_entity_poly.type
_entity_poly.pdbx_seq_one_letter_code
_entity_poly.pdbx_strand_id
1 'polypeptide(L)'
;MKLLTVLLLFSLCVLTARVIEIVKTEILWPVLTRLHIPAPQFTLNEIIAAAARKHQVSAAFLRSIIAAESGFSQAAVSAKGAVGLMQLMPETAREFGADPSIPEQNVDAGAHYLSWLLQRYAGKRDTLKRAIAAYNAGPGAVERYRGVPPYRETRSYVARVLRFYKKYEPNYALISLRGLRNRPNKTLG
;
A
#
# COMPACT_ATOMS: atom_id res chain seq x y z
N MET A 1 -23.94 19.70 25.65
CA MET A 1 -22.63 20.39 25.64
C MET A 1 -21.52 19.63 24.93
N LYS A 2 -21.31 18.33 25.23
CA LYS A 2 -20.17 17.56 24.65
C LYS A 2 -20.19 17.40 23.11
N LEU A 3 -21.35 17.25 22.47
CA LEU A 3 -21.47 17.08 21.02
C LEU A 3 -21.11 18.34 20.24
N LEU A 4 -21.50 19.50 20.75
CA LEU A 4 -21.21 20.80 20.12
C LEU A 4 -19.70 21.11 20.15
N THR A 5 -19.03 20.74 21.24
CA THR A 5 -17.56 20.92 21.38
C THR A 5 -16.79 20.03 20.41
N VAL A 6 -17.23 18.77 20.19
CA VAL A 6 -16.60 17.85 19.23
C VAL A 6 -16.80 18.35 17.79
N LEU A 7 -17.98 18.84 17.44
CA LEU A 7 -18.26 19.42 16.12
C LEU A 7 -17.44 20.68 15.85
N LEU A 8 -17.25 21.54 16.86
CA LEU A 8 -16.41 22.74 16.75
C LEU A 8 -14.93 22.38 16.56
N LEU A 9 -14.41 21.40 17.29
CA LEU A 9 -13.03 20.94 17.15
C LEU A 9 -12.79 20.28 15.78
N PHE A 10 -13.76 19.51 15.27
CA PHE A 10 -13.67 18.89 13.95
C PHE A 10 -13.70 19.95 12.83
N SER A 11 -14.59 20.95 12.95
CA SER A 11 -14.66 22.09 12.01
C SER A 11 -13.37 22.90 12.01
N LEU A 12 -12.77 23.15 13.18
CA LEU A 12 -11.50 23.87 13.31
C LEU A 12 -10.33 23.07 12.70
N CYS A 13 -10.31 21.75 12.86
CA CYS A 13 -9.28 20.88 12.28
C CYS A 13 -9.36 20.85 10.75
N VAL A 14 -10.57 20.79 10.17
CA VAL A 14 -10.78 20.86 8.71
C VAL A 14 -10.41 22.23 8.16
N LEU A 15 -10.72 23.30 8.89
CA LEU A 15 -10.38 24.66 8.50
C LEU A 15 -8.86 24.88 8.49
N THR A 16 -8.14 24.37 9.50
CA THR A 16 -6.66 24.45 9.56
C THR A 16 -6.00 23.65 8.44
N ALA A 17 -6.50 22.47 8.11
CA ALA A 17 -5.99 21.67 7.00
C ALA A 17 -6.16 22.40 5.65
N ARG A 18 -7.33 23.00 5.40
CA ARG A 18 -7.58 23.81 4.19
C ARG A 18 -6.69 25.05 4.12
N VAL A 19 -6.49 25.76 5.24
CA VAL A 19 -5.61 26.92 5.30
C VAL A 19 -4.18 26.52 4.99
N ILE A 20 -3.68 25.39 5.51
CA ILE A 20 -2.35 24.86 5.22
C ILE A 20 -2.19 24.55 3.74
N GLU A 21 -3.19 23.94 3.09
CA GLU A 21 -3.15 23.65 1.67
C GLU A 21 -3.16 24.92 0.81
N ILE A 22 -3.99 25.90 1.14
CA ILE A 22 -4.03 27.20 0.44
C ILE A 22 -2.68 27.92 0.59
N VAL A 23 -2.10 27.94 1.79
CA VAL A 23 -0.78 28.57 2.01
C VAL A 23 0.31 27.88 1.18
N LYS A 24 0.28 26.54 1.08
CA LYS A 24 1.23 25.80 0.26
C LYS A 24 1.05 26.10 -1.23
N THR A 25 -0.17 26.02 -1.75
CA THR A 25 -0.44 26.10 -3.20
C THR A 25 -0.45 27.54 -3.71
N GLU A 26 -1.10 28.45 -2.99
CA GLU A 26 -1.34 29.82 -3.47
C GLU A 26 -0.22 30.80 -3.09
N ILE A 27 0.46 30.57 -1.99
CA ILE A 27 1.46 31.52 -1.46
C ILE A 27 2.88 30.95 -1.56
N LEU A 28 3.11 29.77 -0.98
CA LEU A 28 4.46 29.25 -0.84
C LEU A 28 5.00 28.74 -2.17
N TRP A 29 4.20 27.99 -2.93
CA TRP A 29 4.61 27.42 -4.21
C TRP A 29 5.00 28.46 -5.27
N PRO A 30 4.23 29.52 -5.50
CA PRO A 30 4.62 30.59 -6.42
C PRO A 30 5.90 31.34 -5.98
N VAL A 31 6.10 31.50 -4.67
CA VAL A 31 7.32 32.13 -4.14
C VAL A 31 8.54 31.22 -4.35
N LEU A 32 8.41 29.93 -4.05
CA LEU A 32 9.50 28.96 -4.22
C LEU A 32 9.88 28.79 -5.70
N THR A 33 8.91 28.77 -6.61
CA THR A 33 9.17 28.71 -8.06
C THR A 33 9.84 29.98 -8.57
N ARG A 34 9.48 31.14 -8.04
CA ARG A 34 10.10 32.42 -8.40
C ARG A 34 11.56 32.52 -7.91
N LEU A 35 11.87 31.87 -6.79
CA LEU A 35 13.22 31.76 -6.22
C LEU A 35 14.05 30.61 -6.85
N HIS A 36 13.50 29.90 -7.85
CA HIS A 36 14.13 28.69 -8.45
C HIS A 36 14.49 27.62 -7.42
N ILE A 37 13.77 27.58 -6.29
CA ILE A 37 13.95 26.52 -5.31
C ILE A 37 13.22 25.28 -5.84
N PRO A 38 13.93 24.16 -6.14
CA PRO A 38 13.28 22.97 -6.65
C PRO A 38 12.31 22.39 -5.61
N ALA A 39 11.22 21.82 -6.09
CA ALA A 39 10.33 21.06 -5.24
C ALA A 39 11.11 20.02 -4.44
N PRO A 40 10.75 19.76 -3.17
CA PRO A 40 11.40 18.70 -2.41
C PRO A 40 11.21 17.37 -3.13
N GLN A 41 12.32 16.80 -3.59
CA GLN A 41 12.33 15.48 -4.22
C GLN A 41 12.48 14.42 -3.13
N PHE A 42 11.41 13.68 -2.89
CA PHE A 42 11.48 12.56 -1.96
C PHE A 42 12.23 11.40 -2.59
N THR A 43 13.14 10.81 -1.84
CA THR A 43 13.76 9.55 -2.23
C THR A 43 12.70 8.43 -2.22
N LEU A 44 12.89 7.39 -3.02
CA LEU A 44 12.00 6.24 -3.02
C LEU A 44 11.84 5.61 -1.62
N ASN A 45 12.88 5.66 -0.81
CA ASN A 45 12.83 5.17 0.57
C ASN A 45 11.88 5.99 1.45
N GLU A 46 11.88 7.32 1.29
CA GLU A 46 10.98 8.21 2.02
C GLU A 46 9.53 8.04 1.57
N ILE A 47 9.29 7.89 0.26
CA ILE A 47 7.97 7.60 -0.31
C ILE A 47 7.41 6.30 0.28
N ILE A 48 8.18 5.22 0.25
CA ILE A 48 7.77 3.92 0.81
C ILE A 48 7.51 4.03 2.32
N ALA A 49 8.39 4.71 3.06
CA ALA A 49 8.24 4.87 4.51
C ALA A 49 7.01 5.71 4.88
N ALA A 50 6.70 6.76 4.12
CA ALA A 50 5.52 7.59 4.31
C ALA A 50 4.23 6.79 4.06
N ALA A 51 4.12 6.09 2.93
CA ALA A 51 2.97 5.26 2.58
C ALA A 51 2.77 4.10 3.58
N ALA A 52 3.87 3.46 4.01
CA ALA A 52 3.85 2.39 5.01
C ALA A 52 3.24 2.85 6.33
N ARG A 53 3.65 4.02 6.83
CA ARG A 53 3.09 4.62 8.06
C ARG A 53 1.63 5.02 7.88
N LYS A 54 1.29 5.70 6.79
CA LYS A 54 -0.06 6.20 6.50
C LYS A 54 -1.08 5.08 6.45
N HIS A 55 -0.76 3.98 5.77
CA HIS A 55 -1.66 2.86 5.54
C HIS A 55 -1.44 1.67 6.48
N GLN A 56 -0.55 1.79 7.49
CA GLN A 56 -0.26 0.76 8.48
C GLN A 56 0.18 -0.58 7.86
N VAL A 57 0.99 -0.50 6.80
CA VAL A 57 1.59 -1.64 6.12
C VAL A 57 3.09 -1.66 6.39
N SER A 58 3.68 -2.86 6.56
CA SER A 58 5.14 -2.97 6.72
C SER A 58 5.87 -2.39 5.51
N ALA A 59 6.86 -1.50 5.76
CA ALA A 59 7.70 -0.95 4.69
C ALA A 59 8.47 -2.06 3.94
N ALA A 60 8.90 -3.11 4.64
CA ALA A 60 9.53 -4.28 4.04
C ALA A 60 8.55 -5.04 3.12
N PHE A 61 7.27 -5.10 3.50
CA PHE A 61 6.25 -5.73 2.66
C PHE A 61 5.94 -4.89 1.42
N LEU A 62 5.80 -3.56 1.54
CA LEU A 62 5.66 -2.67 0.38
C LEU A 62 6.85 -2.80 -0.58
N ARG A 63 8.09 -2.78 -0.07
CA ARG A 63 9.29 -3.02 -0.87
C ARG A 63 9.23 -4.35 -1.63
N SER A 64 8.66 -5.38 -1.01
CA SER A 64 8.57 -6.70 -1.61
C SER A 64 7.59 -6.74 -2.78
N ILE A 65 6.49 -6.02 -2.67
CA ILE A 65 5.53 -5.83 -3.76
C ILE A 65 6.20 -5.03 -4.89
N ILE A 66 6.78 -3.87 -4.61
CA ILE A 66 7.46 -3.03 -5.61
C ILE A 66 8.56 -3.81 -6.34
N ALA A 67 9.38 -4.58 -5.60
CA ALA A 67 10.42 -5.43 -6.21
C ALA A 67 9.84 -6.51 -7.13
N ALA A 68 8.66 -7.07 -6.78
CA ALA A 68 8.01 -8.10 -7.59
C ALA A 68 7.28 -7.51 -8.81
N GLU A 69 6.74 -6.30 -8.71
CA GLU A 69 5.95 -5.65 -9.76
C GLU A 69 6.84 -4.99 -10.83
N SER A 70 7.75 -4.13 -10.41
CA SER A 70 8.48 -3.28 -11.33
C SER A 70 10.01 -3.41 -11.23
N GLY A 71 10.53 -4.15 -10.23
CA GLY A 71 11.95 -4.10 -9.89
C GLY A 71 12.43 -2.70 -9.52
N PHE A 72 11.55 -1.88 -8.92
CA PHE A 72 11.77 -0.47 -8.57
C PHE A 72 11.84 0.50 -9.76
N SER A 73 11.34 0.12 -10.94
CA SER A 73 11.24 1.00 -12.09
C SER A 73 9.98 1.88 -12.02
N GLN A 74 10.15 3.19 -11.93
CA GLN A 74 9.05 4.16 -11.93
C GLN A 74 8.36 4.25 -13.30
N ALA A 75 9.12 4.03 -14.38
CA ALA A 75 8.62 4.11 -15.75
C ALA A 75 8.04 2.78 -16.26
N ALA A 76 7.91 1.76 -15.39
CA ALA A 76 7.43 0.46 -15.81
C ALA A 76 5.97 0.53 -16.26
N VAL A 77 5.70 0.03 -17.48
CA VAL A 77 4.34 -0.15 -18.03
C VAL A 77 4.23 -1.57 -18.53
N SER A 78 3.22 -2.31 -18.05
CA SER A 78 2.99 -3.68 -18.52
C SER A 78 2.21 -3.72 -19.83
N ALA A 79 2.24 -4.87 -20.52
CA ALA A 79 1.42 -5.08 -21.73
C ALA A 79 -0.10 -4.97 -21.47
N LYS A 80 -0.54 -5.11 -20.22
CA LYS A 80 -1.93 -4.94 -19.79
C LYS A 80 -2.27 -3.51 -19.36
N GLY A 81 -1.32 -2.57 -19.43
CA GLY A 81 -1.50 -1.17 -19.06
C GLY A 81 -1.31 -0.86 -17.57
N ALA A 82 -0.79 -1.80 -16.77
CA ALA A 82 -0.42 -1.50 -15.39
C ALA A 82 0.81 -0.58 -15.35
N VAL A 83 0.83 0.41 -14.44
CA VAL A 83 1.79 1.53 -14.45
C VAL A 83 2.55 1.64 -13.12
N GLY A 84 3.83 1.96 -13.23
CA GLY A 84 4.67 2.48 -12.16
C GLY A 84 5.20 1.43 -11.18
N LEU A 85 5.67 1.91 -10.06
CA LEU A 85 6.37 1.12 -9.03
C LEU A 85 5.59 -0.10 -8.54
N MET A 86 4.29 0.07 -8.31
CA MET A 86 3.41 -0.98 -7.79
C MET A 86 2.48 -1.57 -8.85
N GLN A 87 2.73 -1.26 -10.15
CA GLN A 87 1.98 -1.77 -11.30
C GLN A 87 0.46 -1.68 -11.11
N LEU A 88 -0.01 -0.46 -10.80
CA LEU A 88 -1.44 -0.23 -10.65
C LEU A 88 -2.13 -0.16 -12.02
N MET A 89 -3.26 -0.85 -12.14
CA MET A 89 -4.17 -0.63 -13.25
C MET A 89 -4.77 0.78 -13.15
N PRO A 90 -4.96 1.50 -14.26
CA PRO A 90 -5.51 2.87 -14.23
C PRO A 90 -6.86 2.97 -13.51
N GLU A 91 -7.71 1.95 -13.64
CA GLU A 91 -8.99 1.89 -12.93
C GLU A 91 -8.78 1.83 -11.43
N THR A 92 -7.88 0.95 -10.95
CA THR A 92 -7.54 0.83 -9.53
C THR A 92 -6.94 2.14 -9.00
N ALA A 93 -6.03 2.77 -9.73
CA ALA A 93 -5.46 4.05 -9.32
C ALA A 93 -6.54 5.13 -9.17
N ARG A 94 -7.51 5.18 -10.11
CA ARG A 94 -8.63 6.13 -10.09
C ARG A 94 -9.55 5.92 -8.88
N GLU A 95 -9.80 4.68 -8.47
CA GLU A 95 -10.59 4.36 -7.26
C GLU A 95 -9.97 4.97 -5.99
N PHE A 96 -8.65 5.13 -5.98
CA PHE A 96 -7.91 5.76 -4.87
C PHE A 96 -7.54 7.22 -5.13
N GLY A 97 -8.08 7.85 -6.20
CA GLY A 97 -7.85 9.25 -6.53
C GLY A 97 -6.40 9.56 -6.92
N ALA A 98 -5.68 8.58 -7.49
CA ALA A 98 -4.26 8.66 -7.77
C ALA A 98 -3.96 8.68 -9.29
N ASP A 99 -2.92 9.42 -9.68
CA ASP A 99 -2.25 9.27 -10.95
C ASP A 99 -1.12 8.24 -10.79
N PRO A 100 -1.22 7.06 -11.45
CA PRO A 100 -0.22 6.00 -11.27
C PRO A 100 1.13 6.32 -11.91
N SER A 101 1.25 7.37 -12.73
CA SER A 101 2.52 7.83 -13.30
C SER A 101 3.37 8.62 -12.30
N ILE A 102 2.74 9.14 -11.24
CA ILE A 102 3.41 9.90 -10.18
C ILE A 102 3.84 8.92 -9.08
N PRO A 103 5.16 8.78 -8.80
CA PRO A 103 5.67 7.76 -7.87
C PRO A 103 5.04 7.77 -6.50
N GLU A 104 4.89 8.95 -5.89
CA GLU A 104 4.29 9.13 -4.58
C GLU A 104 2.83 8.66 -4.56
N GLN A 105 2.05 9.02 -5.57
CA GLN A 105 0.65 8.63 -5.68
C GLN A 105 0.50 7.15 -6.00
N ASN A 106 1.38 6.60 -6.83
CA ASN A 106 1.42 5.18 -7.16
C ASN A 106 1.66 4.32 -5.90
N VAL A 107 2.68 4.68 -5.10
CA VAL A 107 3.00 3.94 -3.88
C VAL A 107 1.94 4.15 -2.80
N ASP A 108 1.37 5.34 -2.66
CA ASP A 108 0.31 5.62 -1.70
C ASP A 108 -0.97 4.81 -2.01
N ALA A 109 -1.44 4.85 -3.26
CA ALA A 109 -2.62 4.10 -3.70
C ALA A 109 -2.40 2.58 -3.60
N GLY A 110 -1.23 2.10 -4.02
CA GLY A 110 -0.88 0.68 -3.90
C GLY A 110 -0.80 0.19 -2.45
N ALA A 111 -0.27 1.03 -1.56
CA ALA A 111 -0.23 0.73 -0.12
C ALA A 111 -1.63 0.73 0.50
N HIS A 112 -2.50 1.65 0.09
CA HIS A 112 -3.90 1.68 0.52
C HIS A 112 -4.64 0.41 0.09
N TYR A 113 -4.53 0.03 -1.19
CA TYR A 113 -5.12 -1.19 -1.71
C TYR A 113 -4.60 -2.44 -0.97
N LEU A 114 -3.29 -2.51 -0.73
CA LEU A 114 -2.69 -3.61 0.01
C LEU A 114 -3.17 -3.70 1.46
N SER A 115 -3.33 -2.54 2.14
CA SER A 115 -3.92 -2.44 3.48
C SER A 115 -5.34 -3.00 3.51
N TRP A 116 -6.17 -2.59 2.55
CA TRP A 116 -7.52 -3.09 2.39
C TRP A 116 -7.56 -4.61 2.19
N LEU A 117 -6.67 -5.17 1.35
CA LEU A 117 -6.57 -6.62 1.15
C LEU A 117 -6.16 -7.36 2.43
N LEU A 118 -5.21 -6.83 3.19
CA LEU A 118 -4.80 -7.42 4.47
C LEU A 118 -5.95 -7.44 5.48
N GLN A 119 -6.72 -6.36 5.57
CA GLN A 119 -7.91 -6.26 6.43
C GLN A 119 -9.01 -7.23 5.97
N ARG A 120 -9.27 -7.32 4.66
CA ARG A 120 -10.27 -8.23 4.08
C ARG A 120 -10.01 -9.69 4.43
N TYR A 121 -8.76 -10.09 4.52
CA TYR A 121 -8.37 -11.46 4.85
C TYR A 121 -7.93 -11.63 6.31
N ALA A 122 -8.07 -10.60 7.16
CA ALA A 122 -7.72 -10.69 8.58
C ALA A 122 -8.43 -11.89 9.26
N GLY A 123 -7.69 -12.60 10.11
CA GLY A 123 -8.20 -13.80 10.81
C GLY A 123 -8.38 -15.04 9.91
N LYS A 124 -8.19 -14.96 8.59
CA LYS A 124 -8.21 -16.14 7.72
C LYS A 124 -6.87 -16.87 7.75
N ARG A 125 -6.91 -18.19 7.55
CA ARG A 125 -5.68 -18.96 7.34
C ARG A 125 -4.90 -18.37 6.15
N ASP A 126 -3.58 -18.22 6.31
CA ASP A 126 -2.68 -17.68 5.27
C ASP A 126 -3.06 -16.26 4.79
N THR A 127 -3.50 -15.38 5.71
CA THR A 127 -3.88 -13.97 5.43
C THR A 127 -2.91 -13.30 4.46
N LEU A 128 -1.61 -13.34 4.75
CA LEU A 128 -0.58 -12.70 3.93
C LEU A 128 -0.55 -13.25 2.50
N LYS A 129 -0.58 -14.58 2.34
CA LYS A 129 -0.58 -15.20 1.00
C LYS A 129 -1.84 -14.88 0.21
N ARG A 130 -2.99 -14.79 0.89
CA ARG A 130 -4.26 -14.38 0.27
C ARG A 130 -4.21 -12.94 -0.21
N ALA A 131 -3.69 -12.02 0.62
CA ALA A 131 -3.53 -10.63 0.24
C ALA A 131 -2.60 -10.46 -0.96
N ILE A 132 -1.45 -11.15 -0.98
CA ILE A 132 -0.52 -11.14 -2.10
C ILE A 132 -1.19 -11.71 -3.37
N ALA A 133 -1.88 -12.84 -3.25
CA ALA A 133 -2.58 -13.46 -4.37
C ALA A 133 -3.70 -12.57 -4.93
N ALA A 134 -4.44 -11.90 -4.05
CA ALA A 134 -5.51 -10.99 -4.43
C ALA A 134 -4.98 -9.71 -5.09
N TYR A 135 -3.82 -9.23 -4.69
CA TYR A 135 -3.15 -8.10 -5.35
C TYR A 135 -2.90 -8.40 -6.83
N ASN A 136 -2.42 -9.61 -7.14
CA ASN A 136 -2.11 -10.03 -8.51
C ASN A 136 -3.32 -10.52 -9.32
N ALA A 137 -4.20 -11.33 -8.72
CA ALA A 137 -5.28 -12.03 -9.41
C ALA A 137 -6.68 -11.48 -9.12
N GLY A 138 -6.76 -10.44 -8.29
CA GLY A 138 -8.01 -9.90 -7.78
C GLY A 138 -8.63 -10.70 -6.63
N PRO A 139 -9.38 -10.05 -5.72
CA PRO A 139 -10.00 -10.69 -4.57
C PRO A 139 -11.04 -11.75 -4.96
N GLY A 140 -11.78 -11.57 -6.06
CA GLY A 140 -12.76 -12.54 -6.55
C GLY A 140 -12.15 -13.91 -6.87
N ALA A 141 -10.94 -13.96 -7.41
CA ALA A 141 -10.23 -15.22 -7.65
C ALA A 141 -9.86 -15.92 -6.32
N VAL A 142 -9.34 -15.16 -5.35
CA VAL A 142 -8.98 -15.71 -4.03
C VAL A 142 -10.19 -16.23 -3.26
N GLU A 143 -11.33 -15.59 -3.40
CA GLU A 143 -12.59 -16.03 -2.77
C GLU A 143 -13.13 -17.30 -3.44
N ARG A 144 -13.17 -17.34 -4.77
CA ARG A 144 -13.59 -18.53 -5.54
C ARG A 144 -12.81 -19.77 -5.13
N TYR A 145 -11.49 -19.65 -5.01
CA TYR A 145 -10.61 -20.76 -4.65
C TYR A 145 -10.37 -20.90 -3.15
N ARG A 146 -10.98 -20.06 -2.33
CA ARG A 146 -10.81 -20.02 -0.87
C ARG A 146 -9.34 -19.98 -0.42
N GLY A 147 -8.48 -19.36 -1.25
CA GLY A 147 -7.02 -19.31 -1.04
C GLY A 147 -6.29 -18.80 -2.27
N VAL A 148 -4.99 -19.11 -2.35
CA VAL A 148 -4.20 -18.81 -3.55
C VAL A 148 -4.76 -19.61 -4.73
N PRO A 149 -5.21 -18.94 -5.80
CA PRO A 149 -5.78 -19.64 -6.96
C PRO A 149 -4.72 -20.49 -7.66
N PRO A 150 -5.12 -21.57 -8.39
CA PRO A 150 -4.19 -22.49 -9.04
C PRO A 150 -3.55 -21.92 -10.32
N TYR A 151 -3.55 -20.61 -10.48
CA TYR A 151 -2.93 -19.93 -11.61
C TYR A 151 -1.42 -19.95 -11.47
N ARG A 152 -0.70 -20.41 -12.49
CA ARG A 152 0.77 -20.49 -12.48
C ARG A 152 1.42 -19.13 -12.22
N GLU A 153 0.91 -18.08 -12.86
CA GLU A 153 1.36 -16.70 -12.67
C GLU A 153 1.23 -16.27 -11.22
N THR A 154 0.04 -16.40 -10.63
CA THR A 154 -0.24 -15.97 -9.26
C THR A 154 0.55 -16.75 -8.21
N ARG A 155 0.72 -18.07 -8.39
CA ARG A 155 1.55 -18.89 -7.50
C ARG A 155 3.02 -18.44 -7.53
N SER A 156 3.55 -18.20 -8.73
CA SER A 156 4.92 -17.70 -8.93
C SER A 156 5.08 -16.29 -8.34
N TYR A 157 4.08 -15.44 -8.49
CA TYR A 157 4.04 -14.10 -7.89
C TYR A 157 4.08 -14.16 -6.38
N VAL A 158 3.21 -14.94 -5.74
CA VAL A 158 3.19 -15.14 -4.27
C VAL A 158 4.55 -15.61 -3.77
N ALA A 159 5.16 -16.60 -4.42
CA ALA A 159 6.47 -17.11 -4.04
C ALA A 159 7.57 -16.04 -4.16
N ARG A 160 7.54 -15.23 -5.24
CA ARG A 160 8.48 -14.13 -5.49
C ARG A 160 8.38 -13.04 -4.42
N VAL A 161 7.16 -12.58 -4.11
CA VAL A 161 6.92 -11.57 -3.07
C VAL A 161 7.39 -12.06 -1.70
N LEU A 162 7.06 -13.29 -1.30
CA LEU A 162 7.49 -13.86 -0.02
C LEU A 162 9.00 -13.98 0.09
N ARG A 163 9.70 -14.31 -1.01
CA ARG A 163 11.17 -14.33 -1.06
C ARG A 163 11.76 -12.94 -0.83
N PHE A 164 11.21 -11.89 -1.47
CA PHE A 164 11.63 -10.52 -1.23
C PHE A 164 11.30 -10.06 0.20
N TYR A 165 10.13 -10.43 0.73
CA TYR A 165 9.74 -10.06 2.08
C TYR A 165 10.69 -10.65 3.13
N LYS A 166 11.07 -11.92 2.96
CA LYS A 166 12.10 -12.55 3.80
C LYS A 166 13.46 -11.82 3.71
N LYS A 167 13.80 -11.27 2.54
CA LYS A 167 15.04 -10.50 2.33
C LYS A 167 15.00 -9.12 3.01
N TYR A 168 13.86 -8.43 2.96
CA TYR A 168 13.75 -7.04 3.43
C TYR A 168 13.30 -6.93 4.90
N GLU A 169 12.75 -7.98 5.47
CA GLU A 169 12.28 -8.02 6.86
C GLU A 169 13.25 -8.83 7.73
N PRO A 170 14.13 -8.18 8.50
CA PRO A 170 15.14 -8.87 9.32
C PRO A 170 14.52 -9.85 10.34
N ASN A 171 13.32 -9.55 10.81
CA ASN A 171 12.60 -10.35 11.80
C ASN A 171 11.52 -11.28 11.19
N TYR A 172 11.59 -11.55 9.89
CA TYR A 172 10.60 -12.36 9.18
C TYR A 172 10.33 -13.72 9.85
N ALA A 173 11.37 -14.39 10.35
CA ALA A 173 11.24 -15.67 11.04
C ALA A 173 10.38 -15.55 12.31
N LEU A 174 10.55 -14.50 13.11
CA LEU A 174 9.77 -14.25 14.33
C LEU A 174 8.31 -13.93 14.01
N ILE A 175 8.07 -13.15 12.95
CA ILE A 175 6.71 -12.80 12.49
C ILE A 175 5.98 -14.07 12.01
N SER A 176 6.65 -14.93 11.25
CA SER A 176 6.07 -16.18 10.76
C SER A 176 5.73 -17.16 11.90
N LEU A 177 6.57 -17.22 12.94
CA LEU A 177 6.33 -18.05 14.13
C LEU A 177 5.19 -17.53 15.00
N ARG A 178 5.01 -16.19 15.12
CA ARG A 178 3.85 -15.61 15.83
C ARG A 178 2.53 -15.95 15.14
N GLY A 179 2.49 -15.97 13.82
CA GLY A 179 1.32 -16.40 13.05
C GLY A 179 0.95 -17.88 13.26
N LEU A 180 1.92 -18.73 13.60
CA LEU A 180 1.71 -20.14 13.91
C LEU A 180 1.20 -20.37 15.34
N ARG A 181 1.61 -19.52 16.31
CA ARG A 181 1.22 -19.62 17.74
C ARG A 181 -0.21 -19.22 18.03
N ASN A 182 -0.81 -18.38 17.20
CA ASN A 182 -2.22 -17.94 17.32
C ASN A 182 -3.22 -18.91 16.65
N ARG A 183 -2.86 -20.18 16.42
CA ARG A 183 -3.83 -21.19 16.02
C ARG A 183 -4.60 -21.61 17.27
N PRO A 184 -5.94 -21.43 17.31
CA PRO A 184 -6.73 -22.05 18.37
C PRO A 184 -6.47 -23.57 18.31
N ASN A 185 -6.04 -24.13 19.43
CA ASN A 185 -5.93 -25.56 19.62
C ASN A 185 -7.30 -26.16 19.33
N LYS A 186 -7.47 -26.81 18.18
CA LYS A 186 -8.61 -27.69 17.98
C LYS A 186 -8.35 -28.89 18.86
N THR A 187 -8.89 -28.84 20.09
CA THR A 187 -9.11 -30.03 20.89
C THR A 187 -9.87 -31.03 20.02
N LEU A 188 -9.20 -32.15 19.74
CA LEU A 188 -9.83 -33.35 19.23
C LEU A 188 -10.84 -33.80 20.27
N GLY A 189 -12.13 -33.64 19.99
CA GLY A 189 -13.25 -34.29 20.67
C GLY A 189 -13.89 -35.25 19.67
#